data_c137ccbea95f80ef6f36cfd040a54870
#
_entry.id   c137ccbea95f80ef6f36cfd040a54870
#
_cell.length_a   1.000
_cell.length_b   1.000
_cell.length_c   1.000
_cell.angle_alpha   90.00
_cell.angle_beta   90.00
_cell.angle_gamma   90.00
#
_symmetry.space_group_name_H-M   'P 1'
#
loop_
_entity.id
_entity.type
_entity.pdbx_description
1 polymer ?
#
loop_
_entity_poly.entity_id
_entity_poly.type
_entity_poly.pdbx_seq_one_letter_code
_entity_poly.pdbx_strand_id
1 'polypeptide(L)'
;MRNFVIVGHKATTNPNFSLEDIPGTSGRLDILCRSVTAAFVISHGIRKDVCVYLVLLGGDTTKTIRLQGETLRHLNPDERTTAALLKKALAVPATPEWAMSTSGIFVRTGGLAQVLDDLKAARLIYLREDGLDIRDLVPGALAEDVAFILGDHTGMTPEEETMISGAGAEVVSLGPTSLHADHCIVLINWFLDIHSSMIA
;
A
#
# COMPACT_ATOMS: atom_id res chain seq x y z
N MET A 1 1.41 13.92 3.30
CA MET A 1 0.72 12.76 2.66
C MET A 1 1.18 11.47 3.31
N ARG A 2 0.27 10.54 3.62
CA ARG A 2 0.60 9.19 4.11
C ARG A 2 0.58 8.24 2.93
N ASN A 3 1.72 7.65 2.59
CA ASN A 3 1.80 6.69 1.50
C ASN A 3 2.00 5.29 2.08
N PHE A 4 1.27 4.30 1.55
CA PHE A 4 1.44 2.90 1.88
C PHE A 4 1.81 2.12 0.62
N VAL A 5 2.92 1.43 0.65
CA VAL A 5 3.40 0.57 -0.45
C VAL A 5 3.27 -0.88 -0.01
N ILE A 6 2.42 -1.65 -0.67
CA ILE A 6 2.21 -3.06 -0.36
C ILE A 6 2.63 -3.92 -1.54
N VAL A 7 3.60 -4.81 -1.33
CA VAL A 7 4.08 -5.74 -2.36
C VAL A 7 3.32 -7.07 -2.25
N GLY A 8 2.60 -7.41 -3.31
CA GLY A 8 1.83 -8.66 -3.42
C GLY A 8 2.49 -9.61 -4.41
N HIS A 9 3.31 -10.56 -3.90
CA HIS A 9 4.14 -11.44 -4.71
C HIS A 9 3.35 -12.37 -5.64
N LYS A 10 2.21 -12.86 -5.14
CA LYS A 10 1.32 -13.76 -5.90
C LYS A 10 0.10 -13.04 -6.48
N ALA A 11 -0.12 -11.78 -6.10
CA ALA A 11 -1.30 -11.01 -6.51
C ALA A 11 -1.32 -10.85 -8.04
N THR A 12 -2.40 -11.31 -8.65
CA THR A 12 -2.54 -11.37 -10.12
C THR A 12 -2.50 -9.98 -10.75
N THR A 13 -1.89 -9.89 -11.91
CA THR A 13 -1.93 -8.72 -12.80
C THR A 13 -2.99 -8.83 -13.90
N ASN A 14 -3.78 -9.93 -13.86
CA ASN A 14 -4.85 -10.21 -14.81
C ASN A 14 -6.21 -9.91 -14.21
N PRO A 15 -7.15 -9.25 -14.91
CA PRO A 15 -8.49 -9.00 -14.42
C PRO A 15 -9.39 -10.24 -14.33
N ASN A 16 -8.98 -11.40 -14.87
CA ASN A 16 -9.82 -12.60 -14.97
C ASN A 16 -9.79 -13.46 -13.69
N PHE A 17 -10.10 -12.87 -12.54
CA PHE A 17 -10.30 -13.61 -11.28
C PHE A 17 -11.76 -13.50 -10.81
N SER A 18 -12.20 -14.43 -9.94
CA SER A 18 -13.57 -14.47 -9.40
C SER A 18 -13.71 -13.54 -8.20
N LEU A 19 -14.78 -12.73 -8.16
CA LEU A 19 -15.15 -11.96 -6.97
C LEU A 19 -15.86 -12.81 -5.90
N GLU A 20 -16.22 -14.05 -6.21
CA GLU A 20 -16.82 -14.98 -5.26
C GLU A 20 -15.77 -15.83 -4.57
N ASP A 21 -14.58 -15.94 -5.17
CA ASP A 21 -13.41 -16.61 -4.59
C ASP A 21 -12.15 -15.78 -4.89
N ILE A 22 -12.03 -14.64 -4.21
CA ILE A 22 -10.89 -13.74 -4.37
C ILE A 22 -9.59 -14.45 -3.95
N PRO A 23 -9.47 -15.07 -2.76
CA PRO A 23 -8.22 -15.69 -2.34
C PRO A 23 -7.73 -16.80 -3.27
N GLY A 24 -8.64 -17.66 -3.74
CA GLY A 24 -8.30 -18.83 -4.56
C GLY A 24 -7.98 -18.50 -6.01
N THR A 25 -8.52 -17.40 -6.56
CA THR A 25 -8.42 -17.11 -7.99
C THR A 25 -7.57 -15.88 -8.35
N SER A 26 -7.16 -15.08 -7.35
CA SER A 26 -6.44 -13.84 -7.59
C SER A 26 -5.01 -13.80 -7.01
N GLY A 27 -4.49 -14.93 -6.52
CA GLY A 27 -3.18 -14.97 -5.89
C GLY A 27 -3.09 -14.13 -4.62
N ARG A 28 -4.13 -14.20 -3.77
CA ARG A 28 -4.21 -13.51 -2.48
C ARG A 28 -4.38 -12.00 -2.57
N LEU A 29 -5.08 -11.52 -3.59
CA LEU A 29 -5.45 -10.09 -3.69
C LEU A 29 -6.35 -9.65 -2.50
N ASP A 30 -7.00 -10.59 -1.81
CA ASP A 30 -7.76 -10.36 -0.57
C ASP A 30 -6.93 -9.62 0.49
N ILE A 31 -5.66 -9.95 0.65
CA ILE A 31 -4.74 -9.27 1.60
C ILE A 31 -4.58 -7.79 1.22
N LEU A 32 -4.41 -7.51 -0.07
CA LEU A 32 -4.26 -6.15 -0.57
C LEU A 32 -5.58 -5.37 -0.45
N CYS A 33 -6.72 -6.03 -0.67
CA CYS A 33 -8.04 -5.41 -0.46
C CYS A 33 -8.25 -4.98 0.99
N ARG A 34 -7.90 -5.83 1.97
CA ARG A 34 -7.95 -5.48 3.39
C ARG A 34 -7.01 -4.33 3.73
N SER A 35 -5.80 -4.33 3.15
CA SER A 35 -4.84 -3.23 3.31
C SER A 35 -5.38 -1.90 2.79
N VAL A 36 -6.04 -1.90 1.63
CA VAL A 36 -6.72 -0.71 1.09
C VAL A 36 -7.81 -0.22 2.04
N THR A 37 -8.66 -1.13 2.53
CA THR A 37 -9.73 -0.77 3.48
C THR A 37 -9.14 -0.19 4.77
N ALA A 38 -8.11 -0.81 5.34
CA ALA A 38 -7.41 -0.34 6.54
C ALA A 38 -6.76 1.04 6.35
N ALA A 39 -6.26 1.33 5.15
CA ALA A 39 -5.62 2.60 4.85
C ALA A 39 -6.62 3.76 4.74
N PHE A 40 -7.75 3.53 4.11
CA PHE A 40 -8.67 4.60 3.74
C PHE A 40 -9.89 4.74 4.62
N VAL A 41 -10.53 3.62 5.04
CA VAL A 41 -11.89 3.67 5.59
C VAL A 41 -11.88 4.14 7.04
N ILE A 42 -12.76 5.11 7.32
CA ILE A 42 -13.09 5.62 8.65
C ILE A 42 -14.61 5.63 8.83
N SER A 43 -15.11 5.87 10.04
CA SER A 43 -16.54 5.73 10.38
C SER A 43 -17.50 6.46 9.43
N HIS A 44 -17.13 7.64 8.93
CA HIS A 44 -17.99 8.48 8.10
C HIS A 44 -17.31 8.93 6.80
N GLY A 45 -16.56 8.06 6.15
CA GLY A 45 -15.91 8.37 4.89
C GLY A 45 -14.57 7.68 4.70
N ILE A 46 -13.68 8.32 3.97
CA ILE A 46 -12.32 7.85 3.72
C ILE A 46 -11.31 8.95 3.99
N ARG A 47 -10.10 8.56 4.38
CA ARG A 47 -8.96 9.47 4.54
C ARG A 47 -8.59 10.09 3.20
N LYS A 48 -8.46 11.41 3.17
CA LYS A 48 -8.11 12.17 1.96
C LYS A 48 -6.61 12.38 1.81
N ASP A 49 -5.88 12.32 2.89
CA ASP A 49 -4.43 12.49 3.01
C ASP A 49 -3.65 11.17 2.83
N VAL A 50 -4.29 10.12 2.31
CA VAL A 50 -3.70 8.79 2.11
C VAL A 50 -3.54 8.48 0.63
N CYS A 51 -2.42 7.84 0.27
CA CYS A 51 -2.16 7.22 -1.02
C CYS A 51 -1.70 5.78 -0.80
N VAL A 52 -2.22 4.82 -1.57
CA VAL A 52 -1.83 3.40 -1.51
C VAL A 52 -1.28 2.98 -2.86
N TYR A 53 -0.12 2.33 -2.84
CA TYR A 53 0.51 1.69 -3.98
C TYR A 53 0.47 0.17 -3.78
N LEU A 54 -0.20 -0.54 -4.66
CA LEU A 54 -0.25 -1.99 -4.69
C LEU A 54 0.66 -2.49 -5.81
N VAL A 55 1.79 -3.08 -5.46
CA VAL A 55 2.74 -3.67 -6.40
C VAL A 55 2.37 -5.13 -6.61
N LEU A 56 1.91 -5.49 -7.81
CA LEU A 56 1.39 -6.81 -8.16
C LEU A 56 2.41 -7.57 -9.00
N LEU A 57 2.90 -8.70 -8.48
CA LEU A 57 3.97 -9.50 -9.09
C LEU A 57 3.49 -10.85 -9.66
N GLY A 58 2.23 -11.24 -9.41
CA GLY A 58 1.68 -12.54 -9.80
C GLY A 58 1.17 -12.62 -11.24
N GLY A 59 1.97 -12.20 -12.21
CA GLY A 59 1.64 -12.30 -13.64
C GLY A 59 2.86 -12.07 -14.52
N ASP A 60 2.69 -12.18 -15.84
CA ASP A 60 3.78 -12.05 -16.83
C ASP A 60 4.39 -10.64 -16.87
N THR A 61 3.61 -9.65 -16.50
CA THR A 61 4.04 -8.25 -16.45
C THR A 61 3.68 -7.66 -15.11
N THR A 62 4.65 -7.17 -14.38
CA THR A 62 4.44 -6.45 -13.12
C THR A 62 3.59 -5.22 -13.34
N LYS A 63 2.58 -5.03 -12.51
CA LYS A 63 1.73 -3.84 -12.51
C LYS A 63 1.68 -3.21 -11.13
N THR A 64 1.56 -1.90 -11.11
CA THR A 64 1.27 -1.15 -9.88
C THR A 64 -0.08 -0.44 -10.02
N ILE A 65 -0.92 -0.59 -9.00
CA ILE A 65 -2.17 0.18 -8.86
C ILE A 65 -1.95 1.22 -7.77
N ARG A 66 -2.29 2.49 -8.08
CA ARG A 66 -2.24 3.59 -7.12
C ARG A 66 -3.65 4.07 -6.82
N LEU A 67 -3.98 4.18 -5.53
CA LEU A 67 -5.23 4.73 -5.04
C LEU A 67 -4.93 6.03 -4.28
N GLN A 68 -5.57 7.15 -4.68
CA GLN A 68 -5.35 8.49 -4.10
C GLN A 68 -6.60 8.97 -3.38
N GLY A 69 -6.55 9.08 -2.06
CA GLY A 69 -7.68 9.41 -1.19
C GLY A 69 -8.35 10.74 -1.53
N GLU A 70 -7.59 11.73 -1.97
CA GLU A 70 -8.13 13.05 -2.36
C GLU A 70 -9.24 12.94 -3.37
N THR A 71 -9.05 12.11 -4.40
CA THR A 71 -9.97 11.96 -5.53
C THR A 71 -10.70 10.61 -5.57
N LEU A 72 -10.34 9.69 -4.66
CA LEU A 72 -10.93 8.34 -4.59
C LEU A 72 -12.43 8.41 -4.32
N ARG A 73 -13.20 7.66 -5.13
CA ARG A 73 -14.64 7.51 -5.01
C ARG A 73 -15.04 6.04 -5.08
N HIS A 74 -16.23 5.74 -4.56
CA HIS A 74 -16.86 4.41 -4.64
C HIS A 74 -16.13 3.31 -3.89
N LEU A 75 -15.19 3.65 -2.96
CA LEU A 75 -14.62 2.68 -2.05
C LEU A 75 -15.62 2.39 -0.91
N ASN A 76 -15.97 1.12 -0.74
CA ASN A 76 -16.78 0.64 0.37
C ASN A 76 -15.92 -0.19 1.34
N PRO A 77 -16.34 -0.34 2.60
CA PRO A 77 -15.56 -1.02 3.64
C PRO A 77 -15.62 -2.56 3.54
N ASP A 78 -15.66 -3.10 2.33
CA ASP A 78 -15.71 -4.54 2.11
C ASP A 78 -14.72 -5.00 1.04
N GLU A 79 -14.23 -6.22 1.19
CA GLU A 79 -13.21 -6.82 0.34
C GLU A 79 -13.68 -7.00 -1.10
N ARG A 80 -14.93 -7.42 -1.31
CA ARG A 80 -15.47 -7.74 -2.63
C ARG A 80 -15.59 -6.49 -3.52
N THR A 81 -16.09 -5.39 -2.97
CA THR A 81 -16.20 -4.12 -3.73
C THR A 81 -14.83 -3.51 -3.99
N THR A 82 -13.90 -3.61 -3.04
CA THR A 82 -12.49 -3.23 -3.25
C THR A 82 -11.87 -4.05 -4.37
N ALA A 83 -12.01 -5.38 -4.34
CA ALA A 83 -11.53 -6.26 -5.41
C ALA A 83 -12.16 -5.94 -6.77
N ALA A 84 -13.43 -5.55 -6.82
CA ALA A 84 -14.09 -5.13 -8.05
C ALA A 84 -13.48 -3.84 -8.65
N LEU A 85 -13.06 -2.89 -7.80
CA LEU A 85 -12.34 -1.70 -8.24
C LEU A 85 -10.95 -2.05 -8.80
N LEU A 86 -10.20 -2.92 -8.10
CA LEU A 86 -8.89 -3.40 -8.58
C LEU A 86 -9.03 -4.19 -9.88
N LYS A 87 -10.06 -5.03 -10.02
CA LYS A 87 -10.37 -5.76 -11.26
C LYS A 87 -10.58 -4.81 -12.43
N LYS A 88 -11.32 -3.71 -12.23
CA LYS A 88 -11.50 -2.66 -13.25
C LYS A 88 -10.17 -1.99 -13.61
N ALA A 89 -9.32 -1.71 -12.63
CA ALA A 89 -8.00 -1.12 -12.87
C ALA A 89 -7.11 -2.07 -13.70
N LEU A 90 -7.12 -3.36 -13.38
CA LEU A 90 -6.35 -4.35 -14.11
C LEU A 90 -6.83 -4.59 -15.56
N ALA A 91 -8.09 -4.27 -15.87
CA ALA A 91 -8.65 -4.34 -17.23
C ALA A 91 -8.22 -3.17 -18.11
N VAL A 92 -7.71 -2.08 -17.54
CA VAL A 92 -7.16 -0.96 -18.31
C VAL A 92 -5.82 -1.38 -18.91
N PRO A 93 -5.56 -1.12 -20.21
CA PRO A 93 -4.24 -1.33 -20.79
C PRO A 93 -3.18 -0.52 -20.03
N ALA A 94 -2.24 -1.20 -19.39
CA ALA A 94 -1.21 -0.57 -18.61
C ALA A 94 0.02 -0.30 -19.45
N THR A 95 0.54 0.93 -19.35
CA THR A 95 1.79 1.41 -19.93
C THR A 95 2.74 1.82 -18.79
N PRO A 96 3.99 2.22 -19.06
CA PRO A 96 4.85 2.80 -18.02
C PRO A 96 4.28 4.07 -17.37
N GLU A 97 3.43 4.81 -18.08
CA GLU A 97 2.74 5.99 -17.56
C GLU A 97 1.47 5.59 -16.79
N TRP A 98 1.07 6.45 -15.85
CA TRP A 98 -0.15 6.25 -15.07
C TRP A 98 -1.41 6.43 -15.94
N ALA A 99 -2.18 5.36 -16.12
CA ALA A 99 -3.49 5.37 -16.74
C ALA A 99 -4.59 5.38 -15.66
N MET A 100 -5.56 6.29 -15.77
CA MET A 100 -6.69 6.33 -14.84
C MET A 100 -7.74 5.29 -15.21
N SER A 101 -8.13 4.48 -14.21
CA SER A 101 -9.24 3.52 -14.33
C SER A 101 -10.57 4.12 -13.90
N THR A 102 -10.63 4.58 -12.67
CA THR A 102 -11.77 5.30 -12.08
C THR A 102 -11.22 6.45 -11.24
N SER A 103 -12.11 7.35 -10.78
CA SER A 103 -11.70 8.50 -9.97
C SER A 103 -10.82 8.07 -8.78
N GLY A 104 -9.58 8.55 -8.75
CA GLY A 104 -8.60 8.26 -7.71
C GLY A 104 -7.91 6.90 -7.82
N ILE A 105 -8.15 6.13 -8.89
CA ILE A 105 -7.50 4.83 -9.11
C ILE A 105 -6.77 4.83 -10.45
N PHE A 106 -5.47 4.54 -10.39
CA PHE A 106 -4.56 4.54 -11.53
C PHE A 106 -3.81 3.22 -11.61
N VAL A 107 -3.41 2.83 -12.81
CA VAL A 107 -2.61 1.63 -13.07
C VAL A 107 -1.48 1.96 -14.04
N ARG A 108 -0.33 1.31 -13.85
CA ARG A 108 0.79 1.31 -14.80
C ARG A 108 1.52 -0.04 -14.79
N THR A 109 2.38 -0.26 -15.79
CA THR A 109 3.43 -1.29 -15.69
C THR A 109 4.56 -0.77 -14.82
N GLY A 110 5.25 -1.66 -14.13
CA GLY A 110 6.34 -1.33 -13.22
C GLY A 110 6.09 -1.88 -11.82
N GLY A 111 7.17 -2.03 -11.07
CA GLY A 111 7.19 -2.66 -9.77
C GLY A 111 7.70 -1.73 -8.66
N LEU A 112 8.31 -2.36 -7.64
CA LEU A 112 8.78 -1.67 -6.45
C LEU A 112 9.80 -0.56 -6.78
N ALA A 113 10.74 -0.80 -7.69
CA ALA A 113 11.76 0.20 -8.04
C ALA A 113 11.15 1.50 -8.56
N GLN A 114 10.12 1.43 -9.43
CA GLN A 114 9.43 2.60 -9.96
C GLN A 114 8.62 3.32 -8.88
N VAL A 115 8.06 2.59 -7.90
CA VAL A 115 7.34 3.19 -6.78
C VAL A 115 8.30 3.91 -5.84
N LEU A 116 9.46 3.34 -5.57
CA LEU A 116 10.50 4.00 -4.76
C LEU A 116 11.02 5.29 -5.44
N ASP A 117 11.18 5.30 -6.78
CA ASP A 117 11.53 6.52 -7.51
C ASP A 117 10.43 7.59 -7.45
N ASP A 118 9.15 7.20 -7.58
CA ASP A 118 8.02 8.14 -7.39
C ASP A 118 8.03 8.77 -6.00
N LEU A 119 8.46 8.02 -4.98
CA LEU A 119 8.42 8.41 -3.56
C LEU A 119 9.78 8.91 -3.03
N LYS A 120 10.77 9.15 -3.88
CA LYS A 120 12.13 9.56 -3.48
C LYS A 120 12.21 10.87 -2.68
N ALA A 121 11.18 11.71 -2.75
CA ALA A 121 11.08 12.93 -1.94
C ALA A 121 10.40 12.70 -0.59
N ALA A 122 9.76 11.54 -0.38
CA ALA A 122 9.15 11.17 0.88
C ALA A 122 10.16 10.50 1.81
N ARG A 123 9.92 10.57 3.12
CA ARG A 123 10.63 9.74 4.08
C ARG A 123 10.19 8.30 3.91
N LEU A 124 11.11 7.40 3.57
CA LEU A 124 10.81 5.99 3.36
C LEU A 124 11.00 5.20 4.66
N ILE A 125 10.00 4.41 5.05
CA ILE A 125 10.00 3.57 6.23
C ILE A 125 9.64 2.14 5.82
N TYR A 126 10.56 1.20 6.04
CA TYR A 126 10.32 -0.22 5.85
C TYR A 126 9.94 -0.86 7.18
N LEU A 127 8.77 -1.50 7.22
CA LEU A 127 8.28 -2.15 8.43
C LEU A 127 8.84 -3.56 8.58
N ARG A 128 9.53 -3.78 9.69
CA ARG A 128 10.11 -5.08 10.06
C ARG A 128 10.22 -5.18 11.59
N GLU A 129 10.07 -6.39 12.14
CA GLU A 129 9.98 -6.61 13.58
C GLU A 129 11.26 -6.25 14.35
N ASP A 130 12.42 -6.31 13.70
CA ASP A 130 13.74 -6.00 14.28
C ASP A 130 14.19 -4.54 14.06
N GLY A 131 13.29 -3.68 13.54
CA GLY A 131 13.55 -2.26 13.33
C GLY A 131 13.51 -1.43 14.61
N LEU A 132 13.78 -0.12 14.46
CA LEU A 132 13.59 0.87 15.51
C LEU A 132 12.11 0.93 15.92
N ASP A 133 11.82 1.00 17.22
CA ASP A 133 10.44 1.14 17.69
C ASP A 133 9.80 2.42 17.13
N ILE A 134 8.61 2.32 16.55
CA ILE A 134 7.91 3.47 15.97
C ILE A 134 7.70 4.60 16.98
N ARG A 135 7.62 4.28 18.29
CA ARG A 135 7.45 5.27 19.37
C ARG A 135 8.68 6.14 19.58
N ASP A 136 9.84 5.68 19.11
CA ASP A 136 11.11 6.41 19.18
C ASP A 136 11.30 7.34 17.96
N LEU A 137 10.41 7.27 16.95
CA LEU A 137 10.43 8.22 15.86
C LEU A 137 10.04 9.62 16.36
N VAL A 138 10.83 10.61 15.98
CA VAL A 138 10.53 12.01 16.31
C VAL A 138 9.25 12.44 15.59
N PRO A 139 8.18 12.82 16.31
CA PRO A 139 6.88 13.13 15.69
C PRO A 139 6.94 14.22 14.62
N GLY A 140 7.78 15.25 14.79
CA GLY A 140 7.95 16.33 13.82
C GLY A 140 8.51 15.86 12.46
N ALA A 141 9.27 14.76 12.46
CA ALA A 141 9.82 14.20 11.23
C ALA A 141 8.78 13.40 10.40
N LEU A 142 7.57 13.17 10.93
CA LEU A 142 6.45 12.53 10.26
C LEU A 142 5.38 13.53 9.77
N ALA A 143 5.60 14.83 9.97
CA ALA A 143 4.71 15.90 9.49
C ALA A 143 4.81 16.10 7.95
N GLU A 144 5.86 15.60 7.33
CA GLU A 144 6.10 15.64 5.88
C GLU A 144 5.50 14.41 5.17
N ASP A 145 5.73 14.31 3.88
CA ASP A 145 5.35 13.12 3.10
C ASP A 145 6.14 11.90 3.59
N VAL A 146 5.43 10.88 4.04
CA VAL A 146 6.00 9.62 4.54
C VAL A 146 5.45 8.45 3.76
N ALA A 147 6.28 7.45 3.49
CA ALA A 147 5.90 6.22 2.81
C ALA A 147 6.29 4.99 3.63
N PHE A 148 5.30 4.19 4.00
CA PHE A 148 5.47 2.94 4.72
C PHE A 148 5.44 1.77 3.72
N ILE A 149 6.47 0.95 3.74
CA ILE A 149 6.67 -0.18 2.83
C ILE A 149 6.42 -1.47 3.59
N LEU A 150 5.53 -2.31 3.05
CA LEU A 150 5.09 -3.57 3.65
C LEU A 150 5.10 -4.69 2.61
N GLY A 151 5.47 -5.89 3.01
CA GLY A 151 5.23 -7.11 2.25
C GLY A 151 3.83 -7.68 2.46
N ASP A 152 3.48 -8.63 1.62
CA ASP A 152 2.34 -9.51 1.86
C ASP A 152 2.69 -10.59 2.91
N HIS A 153 1.90 -11.66 2.97
CA HIS A 153 2.10 -12.79 3.89
C HIS A 153 3.40 -13.60 3.67
N THR A 154 4.17 -13.30 2.64
CA THR A 154 5.47 -13.93 2.36
C THR A 154 6.66 -13.06 2.79
N GLY A 155 6.41 -11.82 3.18
CA GLY A 155 7.45 -10.85 3.50
C GLY A 155 8.10 -10.26 2.24
N MET A 156 9.26 -9.62 2.37
CA MET A 156 10.07 -9.13 1.25
C MET A 156 11.16 -10.11 0.88
N THR A 157 11.53 -10.16 -0.40
CA THR A 157 12.70 -10.93 -0.84
C THR A 157 14.01 -10.18 -0.53
N PRO A 158 15.18 -10.87 -0.47
CA PRO A 158 16.46 -10.20 -0.26
C PRO A 158 16.77 -9.12 -1.30
N GLU A 159 16.33 -9.31 -2.54
CA GLU A 159 16.50 -8.34 -3.63
C GLU A 159 15.66 -7.09 -3.39
N GLU A 160 14.41 -7.26 -2.93
CA GLU A 160 13.53 -6.14 -2.57
C GLU A 160 14.06 -5.39 -1.35
N GLU A 161 14.54 -6.09 -0.32
CA GLU A 161 15.19 -5.46 0.84
C GLU A 161 16.42 -4.65 0.42
N THR A 162 17.20 -5.16 -0.53
CA THR A 162 18.35 -4.44 -1.09
C THR A 162 17.91 -3.17 -1.81
N MET A 163 16.84 -3.23 -2.61
CA MET A 163 16.27 -2.04 -3.28
C MET A 163 15.75 -1.01 -2.27
N ILE A 164 15.02 -1.46 -1.25
CA ILE A 164 14.44 -0.60 -0.20
C ILE A 164 15.55 0.09 0.58
N SER A 165 16.57 -0.66 1.00
CA SER A 165 17.74 -0.12 1.70
C SER A 165 18.53 0.85 0.82
N GLY A 166 18.73 0.51 -0.46
CA GLY A 166 19.40 1.38 -1.44
C GLY A 166 18.67 2.69 -1.70
N ALA A 167 17.35 2.72 -1.51
CA ALA A 167 16.54 3.93 -1.57
C ALA A 167 16.60 4.77 -0.27
N GLY A 168 17.32 4.32 0.76
CA GLY A 168 17.50 5.04 2.02
C GLY A 168 16.35 4.88 3.01
N ALA A 169 15.57 3.81 2.92
CA ALA A 169 14.48 3.55 3.85
C ALA A 169 15.00 3.19 5.26
N GLU A 170 14.37 3.79 6.28
CA GLU A 170 14.60 3.44 7.68
C GLU A 170 13.81 2.18 8.04
N VAL A 171 14.42 1.26 8.79
CA VAL A 171 13.73 0.05 9.27
C VAL A 171 13.07 0.35 10.61
N VAL A 172 11.74 0.17 10.66
CA VAL A 172 10.94 0.52 11.84
C VAL A 172 10.06 -0.66 12.24
N SER A 173 9.90 -0.86 13.54
CA SER A 173 9.09 -1.90 14.16
C SER A 173 7.82 -1.34 14.79
N LEU A 174 6.71 -2.05 14.64
CA LEU A 174 5.46 -1.82 15.37
C LEU A 174 5.33 -2.70 16.62
N GLY A 175 6.41 -3.37 16.99
CA GLY A 175 6.49 -4.30 18.11
C GLY A 175 7.05 -5.66 17.70
N PRO A 176 7.29 -6.55 18.68
CA PRO A 176 8.01 -7.81 18.45
C PRO A 176 7.17 -8.91 17.78
N THR A 177 5.85 -8.67 17.67
CA THR A 177 4.93 -9.65 17.07
C THR A 177 4.70 -9.32 15.61
N SER A 178 4.89 -10.32 14.73
CA SER A 178 4.55 -10.17 13.31
C SER A 178 3.05 -9.99 13.14
N LEU A 179 2.65 -8.90 12.51
CA LEU A 179 1.26 -8.54 12.27
C LEU A 179 0.92 -8.64 10.77
N HIS A 180 -0.35 -8.82 10.46
CA HIS A 180 -0.80 -8.70 9.08
C HIS A 180 -0.64 -7.24 8.60
N ALA A 181 -0.40 -7.05 7.29
CA ALA A 181 -0.17 -5.73 6.71
C ALA A 181 -1.31 -4.73 6.98
N ASP A 182 -2.56 -5.18 6.92
CA ASP A 182 -3.74 -4.36 7.24
C ASP A 182 -3.76 -3.92 8.70
N HIS A 183 -3.35 -4.77 9.65
CA HIS A 183 -3.20 -4.39 11.07
C HIS A 183 -2.08 -3.37 11.26
N CYS A 184 -0.94 -3.55 10.58
CA CYS A 184 0.15 -2.57 10.60
C CYS A 184 -0.34 -1.19 10.13
N ILE A 185 -1.08 -1.14 9.04
CA ILE A 185 -1.63 0.10 8.48
C ILE A 185 -2.57 0.80 9.48
N VAL A 186 -3.41 0.06 10.19
CA VAL A 186 -4.29 0.62 11.23
C VAL A 186 -3.48 1.26 12.35
N LEU A 187 -2.43 0.56 12.85
CA LEU A 187 -1.56 1.06 13.92
C LEU A 187 -0.80 2.31 13.47
N ILE A 188 -0.29 2.33 12.26
CA ILE A 188 0.40 3.50 11.68
C ILE A 188 -0.55 4.68 11.58
N ASN A 189 -1.76 4.47 11.04
CA ASN A 189 -2.76 5.53 10.96
C ASN A 189 -3.11 6.09 12.34
N TRP A 190 -3.32 5.22 13.33
CA TRP A 190 -3.55 5.64 14.71
C TRP A 190 -2.36 6.45 15.26
N PHE A 191 -1.14 5.96 15.07
CA PHE A 191 0.07 6.64 15.52
C PHE A 191 0.21 8.03 14.89
N LEU A 192 0.00 8.15 13.58
CA LEU A 192 0.06 9.43 12.89
C LEU A 192 -1.06 10.38 13.31
N ASP A 193 -2.27 9.88 13.57
CA ASP A 193 -3.41 10.69 13.99
C ASP A 193 -3.16 11.36 15.34
N ILE A 194 -2.65 10.61 16.34
CA ILE A 194 -2.39 11.17 17.66
C ILE A 194 -1.23 12.18 17.66
N HIS A 195 -0.24 12.00 16.79
CA HIS A 195 0.92 12.91 16.71
C HIS A 195 0.64 14.13 15.82
N SER A 196 -0.24 14.05 14.83
CA SER A 196 -0.67 15.21 14.05
C SER A 196 -1.46 16.21 14.88
N SER A 197 -2.23 15.72 15.87
CA SER A 197 -3.01 16.56 16.78
C SER A 197 -2.15 17.32 17.82
N MET A 198 -0.89 16.93 18.02
CA MET A 198 0.03 17.57 18.96
C MET A 198 0.80 18.75 18.34
N ILE A 199 0.70 18.96 17.02
CA ILE A 199 1.43 19.98 16.26
C ILE A 199 0.50 21.16 15.87
N ALA A 200 -0.80 21.01 16.06
CA ALA A 200 -1.82 22.03 15.82
C ALA A 200 -2.16 22.79 17.12
#